data_086af137354ab8ce1d764695da0b10dc
#
_entry.id   086af137354ab8ce1d764695da0b10dc
#
_cell.length_a   1.000
_cell.length_b   1.000
_cell.length_c   1.000
_cell.angle_alpha   90.00
_cell.angle_beta   90.00
_cell.angle_gamma   90.00
#
_symmetry.space_group_name_H-M   'P 1'
#
loop_
_entity.id
_entity.type
_entity.pdbx_description
1 polymer ?
#
loop_
_entity_poly.entity_id
_entity_poly.type
_entity_poly.pdbx_seq_one_letter_code
_entity_poly.pdbx_strand_id
1 'polypeptide(L)'
;MSKGSAGSDGASAGSTGATGERVSASTAVCTAKDVRVTAATQDGPPYTHIVLTARNTSGHSCRLTGFPHIQFLESHKKDVPAVAKSKPATPVVLTAQAPAYALVKLSDGGLDEDNEPVSAFSVMLDGDSTVMAVTAPGSDGIAVDPAKALTGYWTPELRNGADDF
;
A
#
# COMPACT_ATOMS: atom_id res chain seq x y z
N MET A 1 16.59 -16.93 28.57
CA MET A 1 16.61 -17.19 28.50
C MET A 1 16.43 -17.47 28.86
N SER A 2 16.63 -16.63 28.00
CA SER A 2 16.31 -16.58 27.92
C SER A 2 15.99 -16.92 28.30
N LYS A 3 16.07 -16.55 27.52
CA LYS A 3 15.70 -16.51 27.57
C LYS A 3 15.41 -16.97 27.52
N GLY A 4 15.71 -16.48 27.64
CA GLY A 4 15.28 -16.60 27.22
C GLY A 4 15.03 -16.91 27.19
N SER A 5 15.14 -16.68 26.82
CA SER A 5 14.88 -16.67 26.54
C SER A 5 14.61 -16.97 26.60
N ALA A 6 14.68 -16.71 26.62
CA ALA A 6 14.40 -16.83 26.32
C ALA A 6 14.16 -17.02 26.23
N GLY A 7 14.25 -16.21 25.76
CA GLY A 7 13.79 -16.16 25.25
C GLY A 7 13.58 -16.22 25.12
N SER A 8 13.53 -16.13 24.88
CA SER A 8 13.31 -16.06 24.58
C SER A 8 13.03 -16.20 24.65
N ASP A 9 12.95 -15.89 24.35
CA ASP A 9 12.71 -15.90 24.21
C ASP A 9 12.32 -16.06 24.25
N GLY A 10 12.25 -15.69 24.32
CA GLY A 10 11.78 -15.83 23.82
C GLY A 10 11.37 -15.76 23.94
N ALA A 11 11.18 -15.47 23.76
CA ALA A 11 10.95 -15.53 23.46
C ALA A 11 10.58 -15.32 23.57
N SER A 12 10.44 -14.90 23.47
CA SER A 12 10.26 -14.87 23.25
C SER A 12 9.90 -14.58 23.42
N ALA A 13 9.61 -13.85 23.15
CA ALA A 13 9.50 -13.77 22.92
C ALA A 13 9.20 -13.40 23.06
N GLY A 14 9.08 -12.85 23.24
CA GLY A 14 8.90 -12.74 22.87
C GLY A 14 8.75 -12.17 23.10
N SER A 15 8.62 -11.58 23.12
CA SER A 15 8.68 -11.23 23.02
C SER A 15 8.42 -10.58 23.19
N THR A 16 8.39 -10.00 23.13
CA THR A 16 8.35 -9.42 23.13
C THR A 16 8.18 -8.69 23.25
N GLY A 17 7.89 -8.47 23.12
CA GLY A 17 7.56 -7.49 22.92
C GLY A 17 8.17 -6.57 23.04
N ALA A 18 8.31 -6.03 23.19
CA ALA A 18 8.82 -5.30 23.28
C ALA A 18 9.22 -4.65 22.94
N THR A 19 9.35 -4.26 23.31
CA THR A 19 9.89 -3.59 22.94
C THR A 19 10.26 -3.06 21.95
N GLY A 20 10.44 -2.08 21.91
CA GLY A 20 10.89 -1.60 20.67
C GLY A 20 10.98 -2.74 19.77
N GLU A 21 10.06 -2.84 18.95
CA GLU A 21 9.97 -3.92 18.05
C GLU A 21 11.18 -4.02 17.21
N ARG A 22 11.82 -5.11 17.26
CA ARG A 22 12.88 -5.35 16.35
C ARG A 22 12.33 -5.69 14.98
N VAL A 23 12.73 -4.92 13.98
CA VAL A 23 12.46 -5.26 12.59
C VAL A 23 13.40 -6.38 12.21
N SER A 24 12.88 -7.52 11.84
CA SER A 24 13.71 -8.64 11.47
C SER A 24 13.19 -9.31 10.21
N ALA A 25 14.06 -10.07 9.56
CA ALA A 25 13.68 -10.81 8.37
C ALA A 25 12.65 -11.89 8.69
N SER A 26 12.50 -12.26 9.97
CA SER A 26 11.53 -13.26 10.37
C SER A 26 10.13 -12.70 10.57
N THR A 27 9.95 -11.39 10.49
CA THR A 27 8.63 -10.80 10.56
C THR A 27 7.81 -11.28 9.36
N ALA A 28 6.62 -11.80 9.61
CA ALA A 28 5.78 -12.34 8.55
C ALA A 28 5.40 -11.26 7.56
N VAL A 29 5.28 -11.63 6.29
CA VAL A 29 4.81 -10.72 5.25
C VAL A 29 3.30 -10.53 5.42
N CYS A 30 2.85 -9.29 5.29
CA CYS A 30 1.43 -8.97 5.39
C CYS A 30 0.66 -9.66 4.26
N THR A 31 -0.50 -10.21 4.60
CA THR A 31 -1.41 -10.79 3.62
C THR A 31 -2.68 -9.96 3.54
N ALA A 32 -3.53 -10.27 2.58
CA ALA A 32 -4.81 -9.56 2.43
C ALA A 32 -5.70 -9.67 3.65
N LYS A 33 -5.49 -10.71 4.48
CA LYS A 33 -6.26 -10.88 5.72
C LYS A 33 -5.75 -9.97 6.83
N ASP A 34 -4.53 -9.49 6.72
CA ASP A 34 -3.89 -8.70 7.76
C ASP A 34 -4.16 -7.21 7.63
N VAL A 35 -4.49 -6.74 6.44
CA VAL A 35 -4.61 -5.31 6.19
C VAL A 35 -5.94 -4.96 5.57
N ARG A 36 -6.33 -3.70 5.76
CA ARG A 36 -7.48 -3.12 5.10
C ARG A 36 -6.98 -1.97 4.23
N VAL A 37 -7.33 -2.00 2.94
CA VAL A 37 -6.89 -0.97 2.00
C VAL A 37 -8.05 -0.06 1.68
N THR A 38 -7.82 1.25 1.80
CA THR A 38 -8.80 2.28 1.44
C THR A 38 -8.12 3.30 0.53
N ALA A 39 -8.93 4.10 -0.15
CA ALA A 39 -8.44 5.12 -1.07
C ALA A 39 -9.08 6.46 -0.75
N ALA A 40 -8.29 7.53 -0.90
CA ALA A 40 -8.76 8.90 -0.73
C ALA A 40 -8.14 9.77 -1.81
N THR A 41 -8.86 10.80 -2.25
CA THR A 41 -8.29 11.77 -3.19
C THR A 41 -7.22 12.60 -2.50
N GLN A 42 -6.19 12.96 -3.25
CA GLN A 42 -5.16 13.85 -2.76
C GLN A 42 -5.34 15.22 -3.42
N ASP A 43 -5.44 16.25 -2.60
CA ASP A 43 -5.57 17.65 -3.00
C ASP A 43 -6.78 17.92 -3.89
N GLY A 44 -7.02 19.19 -4.15
CA GLY A 44 -8.19 19.64 -4.89
C GLY A 44 -8.03 19.54 -6.40
N PRO A 45 -9.12 19.91 -7.11
CA PRO A 45 -9.19 19.68 -8.55
C PRO A 45 -8.04 20.35 -9.32
N PRO A 46 -7.61 19.71 -10.42
CA PRO A 46 -8.09 18.41 -10.87
C PRO A 46 -7.57 17.28 -9.97
N TYR A 47 -8.41 16.26 -9.77
CA TYR A 47 -8.03 15.13 -8.92
C TYR A 47 -7.25 14.12 -9.76
N THR A 48 -5.96 14.32 -9.83
CA THR A 48 -5.08 13.46 -10.64
C THR A 48 -4.43 12.35 -9.85
N HIS A 49 -4.58 12.36 -8.51
CA HIS A 49 -3.93 11.40 -7.64
C HIS A 49 -4.87 10.93 -6.54
N ILE A 50 -4.66 9.70 -6.11
CA ILE A 50 -5.27 9.17 -4.89
C ILE A 50 -4.17 8.63 -4.00
N VAL A 51 -4.49 8.49 -2.71
CA VAL A 51 -3.60 7.85 -1.74
C VAL A 51 -4.27 6.57 -1.28
N LEU A 52 -3.57 5.46 -1.43
CA LEU A 52 -4.01 4.19 -0.84
C LEU A 52 -3.43 4.11 0.57
N THR A 53 -4.26 3.69 1.50
CA THR A 53 -3.83 3.44 2.87
C THR A 53 -4.07 1.97 3.18
N ALA A 54 -3.01 1.26 3.57
CA ALA A 54 -3.10 -0.11 4.06
C ALA A 54 -2.90 -0.06 5.57
N ARG A 55 -3.93 -0.43 6.32
CA ARG A 55 -3.87 -0.45 7.78
C ARG A 55 -3.84 -1.88 8.26
N ASN A 56 -2.89 -2.18 9.15
CA ASN A 56 -2.78 -3.50 9.74
C ASN A 56 -3.91 -3.68 10.77
N THR A 57 -4.90 -4.48 10.42
CA THR A 57 -6.03 -4.77 11.30
C THR A 57 -5.86 -6.08 12.06
N SER A 58 -4.74 -6.78 11.83
CA SER A 58 -4.44 -8.01 12.58
C SER A 58 -3.89 -7.65 13.96
N GLY A 59 -3.81 -8.62 14.83
CA GLY A 59 -3.28 -8.42 16.17
C GLY A 59 -1.77 -8.58 16.28
N HIS A 60 -1.08 -8.70 15.15
CA HIS A 60 0.36 -8.93 15.14
C HIS A 60 1.03 -8.05 14.09
N SER A 61 2.34 -7.87 14.21
CA SER A 61 3.10 -7.10 13.22
C SER A 61 3.29 -7.90 11.94
N CYS A 62 3.33 -7.20 10.81
CA CYS A 62 3.66 -7.83 9.54
C CYS A 62 4.48 -6.86 8.69
N ARG A 63 5.19 -7.43 7.71
CA ARG A 63 6.05 -6.65 6.82
C ARG A 63 5.34 -6.45 5.48
N LEU A 64 5.19 -5.20 5.08
CA LEU A 64 4.53 -4.85 3.84
C LEU A 64 5.62 -4.48 2.82
N THR A 65 5.79 -5.32 1.81
CA THR A 65 6.85 -5.15 0.81
C THR A 65 6.28 -4.69 -0.52
N GLY A 66 7.14 -4.08 -1.33
CA GLY A 66 6.79 -3.75 -2.70
C GLY A 66 5.78 -2.63 -2.84
N PHE A 67 4.90 -2.78 -3.79
CA PHE A 67 3.89 -1.79 -4.15
C PHE A 67 2.55 -2.49 -4.36
N PRO A 68 1.44 -1.72 -4.30
CA PRO A 68 0.14 -2.32 -4.58
C PRO A 68 0.04 -2.70 -6.06
N HIS A 69 -0.41 -3.92 -6.33
CA HIS A 69 -0.66 -4.38 -7.69
C HIS A 69 -2.09 -4.00 -8.04
N ILE A 70 -2.25 -2.92 -8.81
CA ILE A 70 -3.54 -2.29 -9.05
C ILE A 70 -4.01 -2.58 -10.47
N GLN A 71 -5.29 -2.95 -10.59
CA GLN A 71 -5.95 -3.07 -11.89
C GLN A 71 -7.23 -2.24 -11.81
N PHE A 72 -7.25 -1.13 -12.53
CA PHE A 72 -8.37 -0.20 -12.47
C PHE A 72 -9.57 -0.64 -13.29
N LEU A 73 -9.33 -1.20 -14.47
CA LEU A 73 -10.40 -1.51 -15.41
C LEU A 73 -10.43 -2.99 -15.71
N GLU A 74 -11.62 -3.57 -15.69
CA GLU A 74 -11.75 -4.99 -15.97
C GLU A 74 -11.26 -5.36 -17.37
N SER A 75 -11.47 -4.46 -18.33
CA SER A 75 -11.02 -4.69 -19.69
C SER A 75 -9.51 -4.54 -19.86
N HIS A 76 -8.85 -3.92 -18.90
CA HIS A 76 -7.40 -3.70 -18.92
C HIS A 76 -6.80 -4.44 -17.75
N LYS A 77 -6.52 -5.71 -17.92
CA LYS A 77 -6.01 -6.58 -16.85
C LYS A 77 -4.50 -6.45 -16.66
N LYS A 78 -4.00 -5.27 -16.92
CA LYS A 78 -2.59 -4.98 -16.77
C LYS A 78 -2.38 -4.18 -15.49
N ASP A 79 -1.36 -4.58 -14.74
CA ASP A 79 -1.01 -3.88 -13.51
C ASP A 79 -0.52 -2.47 -13.81
N VAL A 80 -0.87 -1.54 -12.93
CA VAL A 80 -0.38 -0.18 -12.99
C VAL A 80 1.12 -0.19 -12.70
N PRO A 81 1.96 0.42 -13.55
CA PRO A 81 3.41 0.41 -13.34
C PRO A 81 3.82 1.15 -12.06
N ALA A 82 4.89 0.69 -11.44
CA ALA A 82 5.41 1.29 -10.22
C ALA A 82 6.50 2.32 -10.53
N VAL A 83 6.56 3.35 -9.68
CA VAL A 83 7.57 4.40 -9.78
C VAL A 83 8.76 4.04 -8.89
N ALA A 84 9.91 3.71 -9.50
CA ALA A 84 11.05 3.17 -8.79
C ALA A 84 11.60 4.13 -7.72
N LYS A 85 11.57 5.43 -7.98
CA LYS A 85 12.12 6.40 -7.02
C LYS A 85 11.36 6.45 -5.70
N SER A 86 10.12 5.93 -5.68
CA SER A 86 9.30 5.91 -4.47
C SER A 86 9.63 4.74 -3.54
N LYS A 87 10.47 3.81 -3.98
CA LYS A 87 10.80 2.63 -3.19
C LYS A 87 11.57 3.03 -1.92
N PRO A 88 11.09 2.64 -0.72
CA PRO A 88 11.82 2.93 0.50
C PRO A 88 13.05 2.05 0.62
N ALA A 89 14.03 2.50 1.42
CA ALA A 89 15.28 1.76 1.61
C ALA A 89 15.05 0.39 2.25
N THR A 90 14.03 0.29 3.11
CA THR A 90 13.68 -0.97 3.77
C THR A 90 12.17 -1.18 3.67
N PRO A 91 11.72 -2.44 3.69
CA PRO A 91 10.27 -2.71 3.72
C PRO A 91 9.63 -2.11 4.96
N VAL A 92 8.34 -1.76 4.82
CA VAL A 92 7.59 -1.18 5.93
C VAL A 92 7.15 -2.27 6.87
N VAL A 93 7.41 -2.12 8.16
CA VAL A 93 6.87 -3.01 9.18
C VAL A 93 5.68 -2.33 9.83
N LEU A 94 4.53 -2.98 9.75
CA LEU A 94 3.29 -2.47 10.33
C LEU A 94 3.01 -3.19 11.65
N THR A 95 3.08 -2.45 12.75
CA THR A 95 2.56 -2.95 14.02
C THR A 95 1.03 -2.90 13.96
N ALA A 96 0.37 -3.47 14.97
CA ALA A 96 -1.09 -3.50 15.00
C ALA A 96 -1.65 -2.08 14.86
N GLN A 97 -2.61 -1.89 13.96
CA GLN A 97 -3.29 -0.64 13.64
C GLN A 97 -2.43 0.40 12.92
N ALA A 98 -1.17 0.10 12.61
CA ALA A 98 -0.30 1.04 11.91
C ALA A 98 -0.66 1.10 10.41
N PRO A 99 -0.56 2.28 9.78
CA PRO A 99 -0.85 2.42 8.35
C PRO A 99 0.42 2.49 7.51
N ALA A 100 0.27 2.14 6.23
CA ALA A 100 1.25 2.46 5.20
C ALA A 100 0.49 3.12 4.05
N TYR A 101 1.21 3.87 3.24
CA TYR A 101 0.61 4.68 2.17
C TYR A 101 1.29 4.42 0.84
N ALA A 102 0.51 4.56 -0.24
CA ALA A 102 1.05 4.55 -1.59
C ALA A 102 0.34 5.64 -2.39
N LEU A 103 1.12 6.51 -3.02
CA LEU A 103 0.56 7.53 -3.89
C LEU A 103 0.30 6.90 -5.25
N VAL A 104 -0.87 7.15 -5.82
CA VAL A 104 -1.25 6.60 -7.11
C VAL A 104 -1.65 7.75 -8.02
N LYS A 105 -0.95 7.84 -9.15
CA LYS A 105 -1.29 8.82 -10.19
C LYS A 105 -2.33 8.21 -11.11
N LEU A 106 -3.38 8.95 -11.36
CA LEU A 106 -4.50 8.50 -12.21
C LEU A 106 -4.38 9.04 -13.63
N SER A 107 -3.91 10.28 -13.76
CA SER A 107 -3.85 10.97 -15.05
C SER A 107 -2.93 12.18 -14.92
N ASP A 108 -2.64 12.83 -16.04
CA ASP A 108 -1.86 14.07 -16.02
C ASP A 108 -2.73 15.32 -15.89
N GLY A 109 -4.06 15.15 -15.93
CA GLY A 109 -4.98 16.28 -15.84
C GLY A 109 -5.11 17.10 -17.12
N GLY A 110 -4.59 16.59 -18.24
CA GLY A 110 -4.63 17.30 -19.51
C GLY A 110 -5.95 17.17 -20.24
N LEU A 111 -6.09 17.91 -21.32
CA LEU A 111 -7.31 17.90 -22.12
C LEU A 111 -7.36 16.75 -23.13
N ASP A 112 -6.21 16.19 -23.46
CA ASP A 112 -6.11 15.15 -24.47
C ASP A 112 -6.01 13.75 -23.92
N GLU A 113 -6.49 13.56 -22.68
CA GLU A 113 -6.41 12.25 -22.02
C GLU A 113 -7.67 11.44 -22.25
N ASP A 114 -7.48 10.13 -22.37
CA ASP A 114 -8.59 9.18 -22.51
C ASP A 114 -8.98 8.67 -21.12
N ASN A 115 -9.58 9.54 -20.32
CA ASN A 115 -10.01 9.18 -18.98
C ASN A 115 -11.24 8.29 -19.03
N GLU A 116 -11.23 7.26 -18.18
CA GLU A 116 -12.38 6.37 -18.00
C GLU A 116 -12.83 6.43 -16.54
N PRO A 117 -14.13 6.40 -16.29
CA PRO A 117 -14.62 6.45 -14.91
C PRO A 117 -14.42 5.11 -14.23
N VAL A 118 -13.95 5.16 -12.99
CA VAL A 118 -13.69 3.96 -12.18
C VAL A 118 -14.32 4.17 -10.82
N SER A 119 -15.26 3.30 -10.44
CA SER A 119 -15.92 3.37 -9.13
C SER A 119 -15.32 2.41 -8.13
N ALA A 120 -14.63 1.38 -8.61
CA ALA A 120 -13.91 0.43 -7.75
C ALA A 120 -12.79 -0.20 -8.57
N PHE A 121 -11.79 -0.69 -7.89
CA PHE A 121 -10.64 -1.31 -8.55
C PHE A 121 -10.07 -2.43 -7.68
N SER A 122 -9.21 -3.22 -8.28
CA SER A 122 -8.59 -4.36 -7.61
C SER A 122 -7.19 -4.00 -7.13
N VAL A 123 -6.86 -4.46 -5.93
CA VAL A 123 -5.52 -4.32 -5.36
C VAL A 123 -5.07 -5.68 -4.83
N MET A 124 -3.83 -6.04 -5.15
CA MET A 124 -3.18 -7.21 -4.55
C MET A 124 -1.90 -6.75 -3.87
N LEU A 125 -1.57 -7.40 -2.78
CA LEU A 125 -0.28 -7.16 -2.14
C LEU A 125 0.81 -7.94 -2.87
N ASP A 126 2.03 -7.43 -2.78
CA ASP A 126 3.17 -8.12 -3.36
C ASP A 126 3.36 -9.45 -2.64
N GLY A 127 3.39 -10.53 -3.41
CA GLY A 127 3.54 -11.87 -2.86
C GLY A 127 2.24 -12.54 -2.42
N ASP A 128 1.09 -11.89 -2.59
CA ASP A 128 -0.21 -12.44 -2.22
C ASP A 128 -1.17 -12.25 -3.39
N SER A 129 -1.64 -13.34 -3.97
CA SER A 129 -2.53 -13.29 -5.13
C SER A 129 -3.99 -13.02 -4.79
N THR A 130 -4.30 -12.80 -3.50
CA THR A 130 -5.68 -12.50 -3.09
C THR A 130 -6.06 -11.10 -3.56
N VAL A 131 -7.16 -11.02 -4.31
CA VAL A 131 -7.64 -9.75 -4.84
C VAL A 131 -8.51 -9.06 -3.79
N MET A 132 -8.20 -7.79 -3.52
CA MET A 132 -9.00 -6.95 -2.64
C MET A 132 -9.73 -5.91 -3.50
N ALA A 133 -11.02 -5.77 -3.29
CA ALA A 133 -11.79 -4.74 -3.96
C ALA A 133 -11.71 -3.45 -3.15
N VAL A 134 -11.36 -2.35 -3.81
CA VAL A 134 -11.24 -1.04 -3.17
C VAL A 134 -12.21 -0.09 -3.84
N THR A 135 -13.03 0.58 -3.04
CA THR A 135 -13.97 1.57 -3.54
C THR A 135 -13.22 2.86 -3.86
N ALA A 136 -13.44 3.40 -5.05
CA ALA A 136 -12.85 4.67 -5.42
C ALA A 136 -13.48 5.80 -4.60
N PRO A 137 -12.70 6.83 -4.24
CA PRO A 137 -13.23 7.95 -3.48
C PRO A 137 -14.16 8.80 -4.36
N GLY A 138 -15.10 9.49 -3.71
CA GLY A 138 -16.06 10.36 -4.38
C GLY A 138 -17.31 9.63 -4.81
N SER A 139 -18.40 10.38 -4.97
CA SER A 139 -19.71 9.81 -5.34
C SER A 139 -19.74 9.31 -6.77
N ASP A 140 -18.91 9.92 -7.65
CA ASP A 140 -18.88 9.57 -9.06
C ASP A 140 -17.63 8.75 -9.43
N GLY A 141 -16.87 8.33 -8.42
CA GLY A 141 -15.64 7.61 -8.64
C GLY A 141 -14.49 8.51 -9.08
N ILE A 142 -13.53 7.91 -9.76
CA ILE A 142 -12.32 8.61 -10.20
C ILE A 142 -12.18 8.48 -11.71
N ALA A 143 -11.46 9.43 -12.31
CA ALA A 143 -11.16 9.41 -13.74
C ALA A 143 -9.73 8.91 -13.92
N VAL A 144 -9.56 7.83 -14.66
CA VAL A 144 -8.27 7.18 -14.85
C VAL A 144 -7.92 7.12 -16.32
N ASP A 145 -6.71 7.57 -16.66
CA ASP A 145 -6.13 7.35 -17.99
C ASP A 145 -5.20 6.16 -17.90
N PRO A 146 -5.58 5.01 -18.48
CA PRO A 146 -4.77 3.79 -18.35
C PRO A 146 -3.35 3.94 -18.87
N ALA A 147 -3.12 4.87 -19.81
CA ALA A 147 -1.80 5.09 -20.37
C ALA A 147 -0.90 5.91 -19.45
N LYS A 148 -1.48 6.59 -18.48
CA LYS A 148 -0.75 7.52 -17.60
C LYS A 148 -0.67 7.06 -16.15
N ALA A 149 -1.47 6.07 -15.76
CA ALA A 149 -1.55 5.65 -14.36
C ALA A 149 -0.22 5.07 -13.86
N LEU A 150 0.17 5.47 -12.65
CA LEU A 150 1.39 5.00 -12.00
C LEU A 150 1.11 4.81 -10.51
N THR A 151 1.83 3.90 -9.87
CA THR A 151 1.71 3.72 -8.43
C THR A 151 3.07 3.85 -7.74
N GLY A 152 3.04 4.40 -6.55
CA GLY A 152 4.21 4.38 -5.68
C GLY A 152 4.29 3.07 -4.91
N TYR A 153 5.41 2.89 -4.23
CA TYR A 153 5.63 1.79 -3.30
C TYR A 153 4.94 2.08 -1.97
N TRP A 154 4.69 1.04 -1.18
CA TRP A 154 4.21 1.22 0.18
C TRP A 154 5.27 1.91 1.02
N THR A 155 4.89 2.96 1.72
CA THR A 155 5.82 3.73 2.58
C THR A 155 5.12 4.06 3.89
N PRO A 156 5.89 4.27 4.99
CA PRO A 156 5.28 4.64 6.27
C PRO A 156 4.68 6.05 6.24
N GLU A 157 5.17 6.90 5.32
CA GLU A 157 4.61 8.24 5.09
C GLU A 157 5.02 8.68 3.70
N LEU A 158 4.22 9.54 3.09
CA LEU A 158 4.54 10.06 1.77
C LEU A 158 5.70 11.06 1.89
N ARG A 159 6.65 10.97 0.96
CA ARG A 159 7.90 11.73 1.01
C ARG A 159 8.03 12.62 -0.21
N ASN A 160 8.29 13.90 0.03
CA ASN A 160 8.54 14.83 -1.06
C ASN A 160 9.72 14.36 -1.90
N GLY A 161 9.58 14.44 -3.21
CA GLY A 161 10.61 14.02 -4.15
C GLY A 161 10.47 12.56 -4.55
N ALA A 162 10.40 11.64 -3.59
CA ALA A 162 10.24 10.22 -3.88
C ALA A 162 8.81 9.90 -4.32
N ASP A 163 7.84 10.53 -3.66
CA ASP A 163 6.42 10.32 -3.93
C ASP A 163 5.81 11.51 -4.69
N ASP A 164 6.64 12.21 -5.43
CA ASP A 164 6.22 13.37 -6.21
C ASP A 164 6.24 13.01 -7.69
N PHE A 165 5.12 12.51 -8.18
CA PHE A 165 5.03 12.11 -9.59
C PHE A 165 3.62 12.25 -10.16
#